data_21f78c6ce0a36f6cbc58224fa2993a3e
#
_entry.id   21f78c6ce0a36f6cbc58224fa2993a3e
#
_cell.length_a   1.000
_cell.length_b   1.000
_cell.length_c   1.000
_cell.angle_alpha   90.00
_cell.angle_beta   90.00
_cell.angle_gamma   90.00
#
_symmetry.space_group_name_H-M   'P 1'
#
loop_
_entity.id
_entity.type
_entity.pdbx_description
1 polymer ?
#
loop_
_entity_poly.entity_id
_entity_poly.type
_entity_poly.pdbx_seq_one_letter_code
_entity_poly.pdbx_strand_id
1 'polypeptide(L)'
;MVDMHMHSTYSDGTTTVSDILKICEDKKLEYISITDHNTCKVYEDDAFKKNIFSGKVIKGVEMNARFQDKDIEVLAYDIKNPQIIEDWSKKFFSEEILKKKQEEAKRKLLAICDKKGLIYDESKIERDIPLTDYITIYVYYELMRHEENIKILGEYADSLNVFIRKGLMNPKSEYYTGGDNSLKPMYSDVVNVIHKAGAKAFLAHPFEYRFDDTIGFIDKLRKERELAGIECFHPSAEENNKTEILVDYARKNKLYISGGSDYHGSKKPDIEIGIGRGILNISKKYIEEWLT
;
A
#
# COMPACT_ATOMS: atom_id res chain seq x y z
N MET A 1 -10.45 -7.06 -19.79
CA MET A 1 -9.55 -6.16 -19.02
C MET A 1 -9.75 -6.44 -17.54
N VAL A 2 -8.75 -6.28 -16.70
CA VAL A 2 -8.82 -6.62 -15.26
C VAL A 2 -8.15 -5.53 -14.41
N ASP A 3 -8.53 -5.46 -13.12
CA ASP A 3 -7.85 -4.64 -12.12
C ASP A 3 -7.81 -5.40 -10.79
N MET A 4 -6.63 -5.84 -10.40
CA MET A 4 -6.46 -6.69 -9.23
C MET A 4 -5.94 -5.94 -7.99
N HIS A 5 -5.80 -4.60 -8.06
CA HIS A 5 -5.25 -3.81 -6.98
C HIS A 5 -5.98 -2.46 -6.86
N MET A 6 -6.87 -2.37 -5.89
CA MET A 6 -7.68 -1.17 -5.62
C MET A 6 -7.97 -1.06 -4.13
N HIS A 7 -8.12 0.16 -3.64
CA HIS A 7 -8.43 0.47 -2.23
C HIS A 7 -9.77 1.16 -2.09
N SER A 8 -10.51 0.77 -1.07
CA SER A 8 -11.81 1.32 -0.72
C SER A 8 -11.77 2.10 0.59
N THR A 9 -12.93 2.57 1.04
CA THR A 9 -13.09 3.19 2.36
C THR A 9 -12.88 2.23 3.55
N TYR A 10 -12.61 0.95 3.31
CA TYR A 10 -12.24 -0.01 4.35
C TYR A 10 -10.77 0.09 4.77
N SER A 11 -9.94 0.76 3.97
CA SER A 11 -8.59 1.14 4.34
C SER A 11 -8.35 2.63 4.09
N ASP A 12 -7.49 2.98 3.18
CA ASP A 12 -7.10 4.36 2.91
C ASP A 12 -7.62 4.92 1.58
N GLY A 13 -8.41 4.16 0.83
CA GLY A 13 -9.15 4.65 -0.32
C GLY A 13 -10.29 5.60 0.09
N THR A 14 -10.75 6.44 -0.83
CA THR A 14 -11.83 7.40 -0.57
C THR A 14 -13.15 7.04 -1.27
N THR A 15 -13.18 5.93 -2.02
CA THR A 15 -14.34 5.51 -2.80
C THR A 15 -15.03 4.33 -2.13
N THR A 16 -16.36 4.36 -2.04
CA THR A 16 -17.14 3.27 -1.46
C THR A 16 -17.07 2.01 -2.33
N VAL A 17 -17.27 0.84 -1.74
CA VAL A 17 -17.34 -0.45 -2.48
C VAL A 17 -18.39 -0.38 -3.57
N SER A 18 -19.57 0.16 -3.27
CA SER A 18 -20.66 0.31 -4.25
C SER A 18 -20.23 1.13 -5.48
N ASP A 19 -19.47 2.21 -5.27
CA ASP A 19 -19.04 3.07 -6.37
C ASP A 19 -17.88 2.46 -7.15
N ILE A 20 -16.95 1.76 -6.46
CA ILE A 20 -15.90 0.97 -7.14
C ILE A 20 -16.55 -0.07 -8.06
N LEU A 21 -17.54 -0.84 -7.57
CA LEU A 21 -18.21 -1.86 -8.38
C LEU A 21 -18.95 -1.26 -9.59
N LYS A 22 -19.57 -0.08 -9.45
CA LYS A 22 -20.20 0.63 -10.59
C LYS A 22 -19.16 1.04 -11.62
N ILE A 23 -18.04 1.64 -11.19
CA ILE A 23 -16.95 2.04 -12.09
C ILE A 23 -16.40 0.81 -12.83
N CYS A 24 -16.21 -0.31 -12.13
CA CYS A 24 -15.75 -1.56 -12.74
C CYS A 24 -16.74 -2.11 -13.78
N GLU A 25 -18.05 -2.03 -13.50
CA GLU A 25 -19.10 -2.45 -14.44
C GLU A 25 -19.13 -1.55 -15.69
N ASP A 26 -19.11 -0.23 -15.50
CA ASP A 26 -19.11 0.75 -16.60
C ASP A 26 -17.88 0.57 -17.52
N LYS A 27 -16.73 0.23 -16.92
CA LYS A 27 -15.48 -0.07 -17.65
C LYS A 27 -15.43 -1.51 -18.19
N LYS A 28 -16.45 -2.33 -17.93
CA LYS A 28 -16.55 -3.73 -18.38
C LYS A 28 -15.36 -4.58 -18.00
N LEU A 29 -14.87 -4.43 -16.75
CA LEU A 29 -13.82 -5.27 -16.23
C LEU A 29 -14.32 -6.72 -16.06
N GLU A 30 -13.46 -7.70 -16.32
CA GLU A 30 -13.84 -9.11 -16.23
C GLU A 30 -13.45 -9.73 -14.87
N TYR A 31 -12.33 -9.30 -14.32
CA TYR A 31 -11.84 -9.69 -13.00
C TYR A 31 -11.40 -8.46 -12.23
N ILE A 32 -11.75 -8.41 -10.95
CA ILE A 32 -11.32 -7.36 -10.02
C ILE A 32 -10.94 -7.94 -8.67
N SER A 33 -10.09 -7.21 -7.95
CA SER A 33 -9.84 -7.42 -6.52
C SER A 33 -9.77 -6.08 -5.81
N ILE A 34 -10.50 -5.93 -4.72
CA ILE A 34 -10.33 -4.80 -3.80
C ILE A 34 -9.39 -5.29 -2.70
N THR A 35 -8.22 -4.68 -2.60
CA THR A 35 -7.09 -5.17 -1.81
C THR A 35 -6.76 -4.23 -0.66
N ASP A 36 -7.77 -3.83 0.09
CA ASP A 36 -7.62 -2.91 1.22
C ASP A 36 -6.47 -3.32 2.16
N HIS A 37 -5.77 -2.33 2.73
CA HIS A 37 -4.61 -2.58 3.57
C HIS A 37 -4.95 -3.38 4.82
N ASN A 38 -4.32 -4.53 4.98
CA ASN A 38 -4.33 -5.36 6.18
C ASN A 38 -5.71 -5.83 6.65
N THR A 39 -6.74 -5.74 5.82
CA THR A 39 -8.11 -6.17 6.14
C THR A 39 -8.84 -6.77 4.95
N CYS A 40 -9.62 -7.81 5.22
CA CYS A 40 -10.52 -8.44 4.26
C CYS A 40 -12.00 -8.06 4.50
N LYS A 41 -12.28 -7.13 5.43
CA LYS A 41 -13.66 -6.74 5.81
C LYS A 41 -14.46 -6.17 4.64
N VAL A 42 -13.80 -5.62 3.65
CA VAL A 42 -14.44 -5.15 2.41
C VAL A 42 -15.35 -6.20 1.80
N TYR A 43 -15.03 -7.50 1.93
CA TYR A 43 -15.84 -8.60 1.36
C TYR A 43 -17.08 -8.95 2.18
N GLU A 44 -17.31 -8.30 3.31
CA GLU A 44 -18.54 -8.36 4.11
C GLU A 44 -19.51 -7.24 3.71
N ASP A 45 -19.11 -6.29 2.85
CA ASP A 45 -19.96 -5.17 2.43
C ASP A 45 -21.19 -5.65 1.66
N ASP A 46 -22.34 -5.07 1.98
CA ASP A 46 -23.61 -5.41 1.35
C ASP A 46 -23.68 -5.05 -0.15
N ALA A 47 -22.77 -4.23 -0.65
CA ALA A 47 -22.69 -3.91 -2.07
C ALA A 47 -22.47 -5.15 -2.93
N PHE A 48 -21.73 -6.16 -2.44
CA PHE A 48 -21.53 -7.42 -3.16
C PHE A 48 -22.80 -8.26 -3.32
N LYS A 49 -23.82 -8.02 -2.49
CA LYS A 49 -25.13 -8.71 -2.56
C LYS A 49 -26.08 -8.06 -3.58
N LYS A 50 -25.73 -6.88 -4.11
CA LYS A 50 -26.62 -6.06 -4.95
C LYS A 50 -26.47 -6.32 -6.46
N ASN A 51 -25.63 -7.27 -6.86
CA ASN A 51 -25.35 -7.59 -8.27
C ASN A 51 -24.98 -6.34 -9.12
N ILE A 52 -24.19 -5.43 -8.55
CA ILE A 52 -23.77 -4.18 -9.22
C ILE A 52 -22.72 -4.48 -10.30
N PHE A 53 -21.89 -5.49 -10.07
CA PHE A 53 -20.82 -5.87 -10.97
C PHE A 53 -21.07 -7.29 -11.52
N SER A 54 -21.01 -7.43 -12.85
CA SER A 54 -21.27 -8.69 -13.55
C SER A 54 -20.02 -9.55 -13.75
N GLY A 55 -18.82 -8.97 -13.58
CA GLY A 55 -17.55 -9.68 -13.65
C GLY A 55 -17.26 -10.49 -12.39
N LYS A 56 -16.07 -11.05 -12.30
CA LYS A 56 -15.65 -11.89 -11.19
C LYS A 56 -14.81 -11.11 -10.15
N VAL A 57 -15.27 -11.11 -8.90
CA VAL A 57 -14.54 -10.55 -7.76
C VAL A 57 -13.65 -11.63 -7.16
N ILE A 58 -12.35 -11.38 -7.11
CA ILE A 58 -11.37 -12.23 -6.45
C ILE A 58 -11.05 -11.63 -5.09
N LYS A 59 -11.22 -12.40 -4.01
CA LYS A 59 -10.88 -11.91 -2.68
C LYS A 59 -9.37 -11.70 -2.58
N GLY A 60 -8.97 -10.48 -2.23
CA GLY A 60 -7.58 -10.09 -2.04
C GLY A 60 -7.40 -9.17 -0.83
N VAL A 61 -6.17 -8.92 -0.48
CA VAL A 61 -5.76 -7.95 0.56
C VAL A 61 -4.33 -7.54 0.28
N GLU A 62 -3.99 -6.29 0.53
CA GLU A 62 -2.60 -5.84 0.54
C GLU A 62 -2.09 -5.79 1.98
N MET A 63 -1.02 -6.53 2.26
CA MET A 63 -0.48 -6.69 3.61
C MET A 63 0.87 -6.01 3.73
N ASN A 64 0.98 -5.07 4.66
CA ASN A 64 2.25 -4.46 4.99
C ASN A 64 3.20 -5.48 5.62
N ALA A 65 4.43 -5.47 5.17
CA ALA A 65 5.47 -6.34 5.65
C ALA A 65 6.82 -5.61 5.78
N ARG A 66 7.73 -6.21 6.52
CA ARG A 66 9.12 -5.78 6.57
C ARG A 66 10.03 -6.92 6.17
N PHE A 67 10.94 -6.63 5.27
CA PHE A 67 12.03 -7.53 4.90
C PHE A 67 13.38 -6.81 5.13
N GLN A 68 14.19 -7.34 6.04
CA GLN A 68 15.40 -6.67 6.51
C GLN A 68 15.05 -5.30 7.11
N ASP A 69 15.59 -4.21 6.55
CA ASP A 69 15.33 -2.83 6.92
C ASP A 69 14.32 -2.10 6.01
N LYS A 70 13.69 -2.83 5.09
CA LYS A 70 12.80 -2.28 4.07
C LYS A 70 11.33 -2.59 4.35
N ASP A 71 10.50 -1.58 4.20
CA ASP A 71 9.05 -1.76 4.14
C ASP A 71 8.67 -2.21 2.74
N ILE A 72 7.83 -3.21 2.67
CA ILE A 72 7.28 -3.78 1.45
C ILE A 72 5.82 -4.16 1.66
N GLU A 73 5.13 -4.48 0.59
CA GLU A 73 3.75 -4.91 0.61
C GLU A 73 3.59 -6.22 -0.16
N VAL A 74 2.69 -7.06 0.35
CA VAL A 74 2.41 -8.38 -0.22
C VAL A 74 0.93 -8.46 -0.49
N LEU A 75 0.57 -8.62 -1.75
CA LEU A 75 -0.79 -8.89 -2.18
C LEU A 75 -1.11 -10.37 -1.95
N ALA A 76 -2.21 -10.64 -1.29
CA ALA A 76 -2.77 -11.98 -1.22
C ALA A 76 -3.99 -12.07 -2.13
N TYR A 77 -4.08 -13.11 -2.94
CA TYR A 77 -5.22 -13.35 -3.82
C TYR A 77 -5.81 -14.72 -3.64
N ASP A 78 -7.08 -14.85 -4.06
CA ASP A 78 -7.87 -16.09 -4.00
C ASP A 78 -7.99 -16.62 -2.56
N ILE A 79 -8.26 -15.72 -1.63
CA ILE A 79 -8.34 -15.98 -0.18
C ILE A 79 -9.53 -16.90 0.11
N LYS A 80 -9.25 -18.11 0.64
CA LYS A 80 -10.28 -19.08 1.01
C LYS A 80 -10.85 -18.82 2.40
N ASN A 81 -10.01 -18.38 3.34
CA ASN A 81 -10.42 -18.08 4.72
C ASN A 81 -9.95 -16.69 5.16
N PRO A 82 -10.72 -15.62 4.88
CA PRO A 82 -10.38 -14.25 5.27
C PRO A 82 -10.18 -14.06 6.79
N GLN A 83 -10.90 -14.83 7.62
CA GLN A 83 -10.84 -14.69 9.07
C GLN A 83 -9.43 -14.95 9.63
N ILE A 84 -8.66 -15.84 8.99
CA ILE A 84 -7.27 -16.10 9.40
C ILE A 84 -6.40 -14.83 9.24
N ILE A 85 -6.61 -14.07 8.16
CA ILE A 85 -5.92 -12.80 7.93
C ILE A 85 -6.40 -11.76 8.94
N GLU A 86 -7.70 -11.62 9.14
CA GLU A 86 -8.27 -10.67 10.11
C GLU A 86 -7.72 -10.90 11.53
N ASP A 87 -7.73 -12.15 12.00
CA ASP A 87 -7.26 -12.47 13.35
C ASP A 87 -5.76 -12.25 13.52
N TRP A 88 -4.99 -12.47 12.44
CA TRP A 88 -3.57 -12.19 12.45
C TRP A 88 -3.29 -10.67 12.39
N SER A 89 -4.00 -9.95 11.53
CA SER A 89 -3.84 -8.50 11.36
C SER A 89 -4.11 -7.71 12.63
N LYS A 90 -5.06 -8.14 13.45
CA LYS A 90 -5.35 -7.51 14.77
C LYS A 90 -4.12 -7.37 15.66
N LYS A 91 -3.12 -8.26 15.52
CA LYS A 91 -1.89 -8.23 16.31
C LYS A 91 -0.99 -7.04 15.97
N PHE A 92 -1.12 -6.47 14.78
CA PHE A 92 -0.25 -5.41 14.26
C PHE A 92 -1.02 -4.14 13.90
N PHE A 93 -2.32 -4.25 13.65
CA PHE A 93 -3.15 -3.19 13.08
C PHE A 93 -4.47 -3.00 13.86
N SER A 94 -4.55 -3.45 15.11
CA SER A 94 -5.68 -3.08 15.97
C SER A 94 -5.68 -1.58 16.25
N GLU A 95 -6.85 -1.03 16.53
CA GLU A 95 -7.01 0.40 16.86
C GLU A 95 -6.04 0.86 17.95
N GLU A 96 -5.86 0.07 19.01
CA GLU A 96 -4.91 0.37 20.09
C GLU A 96 -3.47 0.46 19.58
N ILE A 97 -3.05 -0.48 18.72
CA ILE A 97 -1.69 -0.50 18.16
C ILE A 97 -1.49 0.66 17.19
N LEU A 98 -2.48 0.95 16.35
CA LEU A 98 -2.40 2.08 15.41
C LEU A 98 -2.30 3.41 16.16
N LYS A 99 -3.09 3.61 17.22
CA LYS A 99 -2.97 4.79 18.10
C LYS A 99 -1.57 4.91 18.71
N LYS A 100 -1.03 3.83 19.24
CA LYS A 100 0.36 3.83 19.78
C LYS A 100 1.39 4.20 18.72
N LYS A 101 1.25 3.67 17.49
CA LYS A 101 2.14 4.02 16.37
C LYS A 101 2.06 5.51 16.01
N GLN A 102 0.85 6.08 15.96
CA GLN A 102 0.65 7.50 15.70
C GLN A 102 1.28 8.38 16.80
N GLU A 103 1.00 8.06 18.06
CA GLU A 103 1.56 8.78 19.20
C GLU A 103 3.10 8.75 19.20
N GLU A 104 3.68 7.59 18.92
CA GLU A 104 5.12 7.46 18.84
C GLU A 104 5.72 8.22 17.67
N ALA A 105 5.12 8.16 16.47
CA ALA A 105 5.57 8.90 15.30
C ALA A 105 5.50 10.41 15.54
N LYS A 106 4.40 10.90 16.16
CA LYS A 106 4.25 12.30 16.58
C LYS A 106 5.36 12.70 17.53
N ARG A 107 5.56 11.96 18.63
CA ARG A 107 6.57 12.22 19.64
C ARG A 107 7.99 12.31 19.05
N LYS A 108 8.34 11.37 18.16
CA LYS A 108 9.64 11.36 17.49
C LYS A 108 9.85 12.61 16.62
N LEU A 109 8.83 12.97 15.84
CA LEU A 109 8.92 14.14 14.96
C LEU A 109 8.98 15.44 15.76
N LEU A 110 8.16 15.61 16.81
CA LEU A 110 8.19 16.79 17.66
C LEU A 110 9.53 16.95 18.38
N ALA A 111 10.15 15.86 18.85
CA ALA A 111 11.49 15.90 19.43
C ALA A 111 12.56 16.39 18.43
N ILE A 112 12.41 16.07 17.12
CA ILE A 112 13.28 16.62 16.08
C ILE A 112 12.98 18.11 15.88
N CYS A 113 11.70 18.51 15.88
CA CYS A 113 11.29 19.90 15.76
C CYS A 113 11.89 20.76 16.89
N ASP A 114 11.79 20.31 18.12
CA ASP A 114 12.37 20.99 19.30
C ASP A 114 13.88 21.17 19.16
N LYS A 115 14.58 20.10 18.77
CA LYS A 115 16.03 20.14 18.55
C LYS A 115 16.46 21.14 17.48
N LYS A 116 15.59 21.37 16.48
CA LYS A 116 15.85 22.28 15.38
C LYS A 116 15.34 23.69 15.62
N GLY A 117 14.63 23.93 16.71
CA GLY A 117 14.01 25.22 17.00
C GLY A 117 12.83 25.55 16.10
N LEU A 118 12.13 24.52 15.58
CA LEU A 118 10.90 24.73 14.83
C LEU A 118 9.76 25.12 15.76
N ILE A 119 8.95 26.05 15.33
CA ILE A 119 7.80 26.59 16.07
C ILE A 119 6.56 25.77 15.71
N TYR A 120 5.80 25.34 16.71
CA TYR A 120 4.50 24.67 16.54
C TYR A 120 3.64 24.82 17.79
N ASP A 121 2.33 24.71 17.61
CA ASP A 121 1.34 24.60 18.68
C ASP A 121 0.77 23.17 18.68
N GLU A 122 1.23 22.35 19.64
CA GLU A 122 0.78 20.95 19.70
C GLU A 122 -0.74 20.83 19.86
N SER A 123 -1.41 21.82 20.46
CA SER A 123 -2.87 21.81 20.61
C SER A 123 -3.63 21.93 19.29
N LYS A 124 -2.96 22.42 18.25
CA LYS A 124 -3.49 22.57 16.88
C LYS A 124 -3.19 21.40 15.97
N ILE A 125 -2.34 20.49 16.39
CA ILE A 125 -2.17 19.20 15.71
C ILE A 125 -3.41 18.38 15.99
N GLU A 126 -4.14 18.03 14.94
CA GLU A 126 -5.43 17.35 15.07
C GLU A 126 -5.30 16.06 15.90
N ARG A 127 -6.28 15.86 16.83
CA ARG A 127 -6.22 14.71 17.76
C ARG A 127 -7.03 13.53 17.30
N ASP A 128 -8.11 13.80 16.55
CA ASP A 128 -9.07 12.79 16.07
C ASP A 128 -8.87 12.54 14.58
N ILE A 129 -7.63 12.17 14.21
CA ILE A 129 -7.32 11.81 12.83
C ILE A 129 -7.71 10.36 12.56
N PRO A 130 -8.12 10.02 11.32
CA PRO A 130 -8.33 8.63 10.93
C PRO A 130 -7.08 7.79 11.22
N LEU A 131 -7.28 6.59 11.75
CA LEU A 131 -6.16 5.68 12.06
C LEU A 131 -5.40 5.21 10.82
N THR A 132 -5.99 5.38 9.65
CA THR A 132 -5.40 5.13 8.34
C THR A 132 -4.48 6.25 7.88
N ASP A 133 -4.55 7.43 8.54
CA ASP A 133 -3.75 8.59 8.18
C ASP A 133 -2.45 8.65 8.99
N TYR A 134 -1.44 9.31 8.45
CA TYR A 134 -0.16 9.52 9.12
C TYR A 134 -0.18 10.83 9.90
N ILE A 135 -0.08 10.77 11.24
CA ILE A 135 -0.04 11.95 12.12
C ILE A 135 1.04 12.97 11.70
N THR A 136 2.13 12.49 11.11
CA THR A 136 3.23 13.33 10.64
C THR A 136 2.82 14.32 9.54
N ILE A 137 1.75 14.03 8.78
CA ILE A 137 1.15 14.95 7.81
C ILE A 137 0.56 16.16 8.53
N TYR A 138 -0.15 15.92 9.62
CA TYR A 138 -0.79 16.98 10.42
C TYR A 138 0.25 17.82 11.17
N VAL A 139 1.34 17.20 11.62
CA VAL A 139 2.50 17.93 12.16
C VAL A 139 3.11 18.84 11.08
N TYR A 140 3.32 18.32 9.86
CA TYR A 140 3.82 19.14 8.76
C TYR A 140 2.93 20.37 8.48
N TYR A 141 1.62 20.19 8.41
CA TYR A 141 0.70 21.31 8.18
C TYR A 141 0.73 22.33 9.33
N GLU A 142 0.91 21.88 10.58
CA GLU A 142 1.08 22.82 11.69
C GLU A 142 2.41 23.58 11.58
N LEU A 143 3.50 22.91 11.25
CA LEU A 143 4.80 23.57 11.03
C LEU A 143 4.74 24.65 9.94
N MET A 144 3.98 24.38 8.87
CA MET A 144 3.84 25.30 7.73
C MET A 144 2.94 26.53 8.02
N ARG A 145 2.30 26.61 9.18
CA ARG A 145 1.58 27.81 9.64
C ARG A 145 2.52 28.90 10.14
N HIS A 146 3.78 28.58 10.39
CA HIS A 146 4.78 29.49 10.93
C HIS A 146 5.83 29.80 9.86
N GLU A 147 5.84 31.04 9.36
CA GLU A 147 6.75 31.46 8.27
C GLU A 147 8.23 31.29 8.63
N GLU A 148 8.58 31.42 9.92
CA GLU A 148 9.93 31.22 10.42
C GLU A 148 10.44 29.81 10.16
N ASN A 149 9.57 28.81 10.18
CA ASN A 149 9.92 27.42 9.94
C ASN A 149 10.37 27.17 8.50
N ILE A 150 9.87 27.93 7.52
CA ILE A 150 10.22 27.75 6.10
C ILE A 150 11.75 27.85 5.92
N LYS A 151 12.37 28.82 6.60
CA LYS A 151 13.83 29.01 6.53
C LYS A 151 14.60 27.86 7.17
N ILE A 152 14.07 27.30 8.25
CA ILE A 152 14.72 26.18 8.98
C ILE A 152 14.54 24.87 8.22
N LEU A 153 13.36 24.65 7.66
CA LEU A 153 13.03 23.45 6.86
C LEU A 153 13.75 23.43 5.51
N GLY A 154 14.04 24.61 4.91
CA GLY A 154 14.68 24.66 3.60
C GLY A 154 13.89 23.90 2.53
N GLU A 155 14.53 23.00 1.77
CA GLU A 155 13.88 22.21 0.72
C GLU A 155 12.70 21.35 1.25
N TYR A 156 12.68 21.00 2.52
CA TYR A 156 11.59 20.22 3.10
C TYR A 156 10.28 21.02 3.23
N ALA A 157 10.33 22.34 3.13
CA ALA A 157 9.14 23.18 3.08
C ALA A 157 8.50 23.25 1.68
N ASP A 158 9.17 22.80 0.61
CA ASP A 158 8.69 22.92 -0.77
C ASP A 158 7.37 22.18 -0.99
N SER A 159 7.21 21.03 -0.37
CA SER A 159 5.93 20.29 -0.38
C SER A 159 5.91 19.17 0.67
N LEU A 160 4.69 18.76 1.05
CA LEU A 160 4.48 17.59 1.90
C LEU A 160 5.20 16.33 1.34
N ASN A 161 5.15 16.12 0.03
CA ASN A 161 5.81 14.98 -0.61
C ASN A 161 7.34 15.02 -0.44
N VAL A 162 7.95 16.19 -0.56
CA VAL A 162 9.40 16.35 -0.31
C VAL A 162 9.72 16.08 1.16
N PHE A 163 8.92 16.64 2.09
CA PHE A 163 9.10 16.41 3.52
C PHE A 163 8.99 14.93 3.89
N ILE A 164 8.00 14.21 3.37
CA ILE A 164 7.85 12.77 3.61
C ILE A 164 9.01 12.00 3.00
N ARG A 165 9.23 12.13 1.67
CA ARG A 165 10.15 11.25 0.95
C ARG A 165 11.63 11.54 1.23
N LYS A 166 12.01 12.81 1.27
CA LYS A 166 13.41 13.21 1.53
C LYS A 166 13.72 13.36 3.02
N GLY A 167 12.71 13.71 3.81
CA GLY A 167 12.82 13.91 5.26
C GLY A 167 12.53 12.63 6.03
N LEU A 168 11.26 12.36 6.28
CA LEU A 168 10.81 11.34 7.25
C LEU A 168 11.21 9.91 6.87
N MET A 169 11.22 9.59 5.58
CA MET A 169 11.51 8.24 5.07
C MET A 169 12.98 8.03 4.66
N ASN A 170 13.80 9.06 4.65
CA ASN A 170 15.20 8.95 4.26
C ASN A 170 16.11 8.76 5.48
N PRO A 171 16.74 7.60 5.68
CA PRO A 171 17.62 7.35 6.83
C PRO A 171 18.81 8.32 6.97
N LYS A 172 19.17 9.01 5.88
CA LYS A 172 20.24 10.02 5.90
C LYS A 172 19.73 11.42 6.24
N SER A 173 18.42 11.59 6.34
CA SER A 173 17.82 12.88 6.69
C SER A 173 17.89 13.15 8.18
N GLU A 174 18.11 14.41 8.53
CA GLU A 174 18.01 14.90 9.90
C GLU A 174 16.56 14.92 10.45
N TYR A 175 15.56 14.75 9.60
CA TYR A 175 14.13 14.58 9.93
C TYR A 175 13.71 13.11 9.96
N TYR A 176 14.64 12.18 9.81
CA TYR A 176 14.29 10.76 9.82
C TYR A 176 13.76 10.35 11.19
N THR A 177 12.49 9.98 11.25
CA THR A 177 11.85 9.56 12.48
C THR A 177 12.14 8.10 12.84
N GLY A 178 12.65 7.32 11.90
CA GLY A 178 12.86 5.89 12.10
C GLY A 178 11.53 5.17 12.40
N GLY A 179 11.15 4.17 11.67
CA GLY A 179 10.01 3.35 12.05
C GLY A 179 10.32 2.53 13.30
N ASP A 180 9.35 2.33 14.21
CA ASP A 180 9.46 1.24 15.18
C ASP A 180 9.26 -0.08 14.43
N ASN A 181 10.37 -0.66 14.04
CA ASN A 181 10.39 -1.91 13.29
C ASN A 181 9.84 -3.09 14.10
N SER A 182 9.75 -2.99 15.43
CA SER A 182 9.23 -4.06 16.28
C SER A 182 7.72 -4.29 16.11
N LEU A 183 7.00 -3.25 15.65
CA LEU A 183 5.54 -3.29 15.43
C LEU A 183 5.15 -3.59 13.97
N LYS A 184 6.14 -3.88 13.11
CA LYS A 184 5.87 -4.24 11.70
C LYS A 184 6.01 -5.74 11.52
N PRO A 185 5.04 -6.40 10.88
CA PRO A 185 5.15 -7.83 10.64
C PRO A 185 6.31 -8.17 9.70
N MET A 186 6.99 -9.27 9.99
CA MET A 186 8.04 -9.76 9.11
C MET A 186 7.43 -10.36 7.83
N TYR A 187 8.12 -10.18 6.71
CA TYR A 187 7.72 -10.74 5.42
C TYR A 187 7.40 -12.24 5.49
N SER A 188 8.26 -13.02 6.15
CA SER A 188 8.06 -14.45 6.33
C SER A 188 6.77 -14.79 7.06
N ASP A 189 6.38 -13.98 8.06
CA ASP A 189 5.14 -14.19 8.81
C ASP A 189 3.91 -13.83 7.97
N VAL A 190 4.01 -12.74 7.19
CA VAL A 190 2.96 -12.33 6.24
C VAL A 190 2.70 -13.43 5.21
N VAL A 191 3.75 -13.94 4.56
CA VAL A 191 3.60 -15.02 3.58
C VAL A 191 3.04 -16.28 4.23
N ASN A 192 3.47 -16.63 5.44
CA ASN A 192 2.94 -17.78 6.17
C ASN A 192 1.45 -17.66 6.47
N VAL A 193 0.96 -16.48 6.88
CA VAL A 193 -0.47 -16.30 7.16
C VAL A 193 -1.30 -16.30 5.86
N ILE A 194 -0.78 -15.75 4.78
CA ILE A 194 -1.40 -15.81 3.45
C ILE A 194 -1.61 -17.27 3.04
N HIS A 195 -0.58 -18.10 3.14
CA HIS A 195 -0.69 -19.54 2.83
C HIS A 195 -1.68 -20.26 3.75
N LYS A 196 -1.67 -19.97 5.06
CA LYS A 196 -2.67 -20.53 5.99
C LYS A 196 -4.09 -20.15 5.65
N ALA A 197 -4.30 -18.97 5.09
CA ALA A 197 -5.61 -18.52 4.61
C ALA A 197 -6.03 -19.19 3.28
N GLY A 198 -5.20 -20.07 2.72
CA GLY A 198 -5.43 -20.73 1.44
C GLY A 198 -5.29 -19.79 0.25
N ALA A 199 -4.53 -18.73 0.40
CA ALA A 199 -4.31 -17.69 -0.60
C ALA A 199 -2.92 -17.78 -1.24
N LYS A 200 -2.74 -17.05 -2.33
CA LYS A 200 -1.47 -16.93 -3.06
C LYS A 200 -0.82 -15.59 -2.78
N ALA A 201 0.47 -15.58 -2.43
CA ALA A 201 1.24 -14.38 -2.10
C ALA A 201 1.94 -13.81 -3.35
N PHE A 202 1.74 -12.51 -3.61
CA PHE A 202 2.39 -11.78 -4.70
C PHE A 202 3.13 -10.56 -4.13
N LEU A 203 4.33 -10.26 -4.63
CA LEU A 203 4.99 -9.00 -4.29
C LEU A 203 4.27 -7.85 -4.98
N ALA A 204 3.82 -6.85 -4.20
CA ALA A 204 3.17 -5.66 -4.71
C ALA A 204 4.21 -4.71 -5.36
N HIS A 205 3.81 -4.02 -6.43
CA HIS A 205 4.49 -2.89 -7.08
C HIS A 205 6.01 -2.76 -6.85
N PRO A 206 6.85 -3.71 -7.29
CA PRO A 206 8.28 -3.78 -6.92
C PRO A 206 9.08 -2.52 -7.23
N PHE A 207 8.68 -1.74 -8.25
CA PHE A 207 9.36 -0.51 -8.63
C PHE A 207 8.93 0.73 -7.84
N GLU A 208 7.84 0.65 -7.07
CA GLU A 208 7.42 1.72 -6.15
C GLU A 208 8.46 1.93 -5.03
N TYR A 209 9.14 0.88 -4.60
CA TYR A 209 10.16 0.93 -3.54
C TYR A 209 11.44 1.64 -3.94
N ARG A 210 11.69 1.88 -5.24
CA ARG A 210 12.86 2.59 -5.78
C ARG A 210 14.20 2.03 -5.28
N PHE A 211 14.29 0.70 -5.20
CA PHE A 211 15.55 0.04 -4.87
C PHE A 211 16.54 0.17 -6.03
N ASP A 212 17.84 0.31 -5.70
CA ASP A 212 18.92 0.35 -6.70
C ASP A 212 18.96 -0.94 -7.54
N ASP A 213 18.69 -2.09 -6.90
CA ASP A 213 18.61 -3.40 -7.54
C ASP A 213 17.29 -4.11 -7.14
N THR A 214 16.21 -3.76 -7.83
CA THR A 214 14.88 -4.35 -7.59
C THR A 214 14.87 -5.85 -7.87
N ILE A 215 15.53 -6.32 -8.93
CA ILE A 215 15.53 -7.75 -9.30
C ILE A 215 16.30 -8.57 -8.27
N GLY A 216 17.49 -8.13 -7.86
CA GLY A 216 18.25 -8.79 -6.80
C GLY A 216 17.52 -8.76 -5.45
N PHE A 217 16.70 -7.75 -5.20
CA PHE A 217 15.85 -7.69 -4.02
C PHE A 217 14.73 -8.76 -4.07
N ILE A 218 14.07 -8.92 -5.21
CA ILE A 218 13.06 -9.99 -5.42
C ILE A 218 13.69 -11.37 -5.23
N ASP A 219 14.93 -11.59 -5.72
CA ASP A 219 15.64 -12.84 -5.52
C ASP A 219 15.92 -13.16 -4.03
N LYS A 220 16.21 -12.12 -3.23
CA LYS A 220 16.41 -12.28 -1.77
C LYS A 220 15.10 -12.64 -1.08
N LEU A 221 13.99 -11.98 -1.42
CA LEU A 221 12.66 -12.28 -0.88
C LEU A 221 12.27 -13.73 -1.14
N ARG A 222 12.45 -14.19 -2.38
CA ARG A 222 12.11 -15.56 -2.79
C ARG A 222 12.96 -16.64 -2.10
N LYS A 223 14.21 -16.34 -1.76
CA LYS A 223 15.06 -17.24 -0.98
C LYS A 223 14.58 -17.40 0.46
N GLU A 224 13.95 -16.37 1.04
CA GLU A 224 13.43 -16.43 2.40
C GLU A 224 12.08 -17.15 2.46
N ARG A 225 11.17 -16.81 1.56
CA ARG A 225 9.86 -17.45 1.42
C ARG A 225 9.41 -17.43 -0.03
N GLU A 226 8.74 -18.50 -0.44
CA GLU A 226 8.20 -18.64 -1.78
C GLU A 226 7.05 -17.66 -2.01
N LEU A 227 7.17 -16.90 -3.10
CA LEU A 227 6.09 -16.09 -3.68
C LEU A 227 5.41 -16.90 -4.78
N ALA A 228 4.09 -16.84 -4.83
CA ALA A 228 3.33 -17.36 -5.96
C ALA A 228 3.51 -16.52 -7.21
N GLY A 229 3.64 -15.19 -7.05
CA GLY A 229 3.74 -14.28 -8.18
C GLY A 229 4.28 -12.90 -7.84
N ILE A 230 4.21 -12.02 -8.84
CA ILE A 230 4.63 -10.60 -8.77
C ILE A 230 3.58 -9.74 -9.45
N GLU A 231 3.32 -8.57 -8.91
CA GLU A 231 2.59 -7.52 -9.60
C GLU A 231 3.49 -6.89 -10.65
N CYS A 232 3.32 -7.33 -11.90
CA CYS A 232 4.14 -6.85 -13.02
C CYS A 232 3.58 -5.59 -13.67
N PHE A 233 2.24 -5.46 -13.68
CA PHE A 233 1.53 -4.33 -14.25
C PHE A 233 1.07 -3.39 -13.15
N HIS A 234 1.74 -2.27 -13.01
CA HIS A 234 1.45 -1.22 -12.04
C HIS A 234 1.92 0.13 -12.60
N PRO A 235 1.26 1.26 -12.26
CA PRO A 235 1.65 2.57 -12.77
C PRO A 235 3.15 2.90 -12.61
N SER A 236 3.77 2.51 -11.50
CA SER A 236 5.22 2.75 -11.28
C SER A 236 6.13 1.93 -12.20
N ALA A 237 5.69 0.76 -12.66
CA ALA A 237 6.43 -0.05 -13.64
C ALA A 237 6.25 0.51 -15.06
N GLU A 238 5.03 0.91 -15.41
CA GLU A 238 4.70 1.48 -16.72
C GLU A 238 5.46 2.77 -16.99
N GLU A 239 5.48 3.72 -16.05
CA GLU A 239 6.18 4.99 -16.14
C GLU A 239 7.68 4.85 -16.42
N ASN A 240 8.26 3.75 -15.98
CA ASN A 240 9.68 3.48 -16.12
C ASN A 240 10.00 2.50 -17.26
N ASN A 241 8.99 2.08 -18.05
CA ASN A 241 9.10 1.03 -19.08
C ASN A 241 9.69 -0.29 -18.53
N LYS A 242 9.29 -0.67 -17.33
CA LYS A 242 9.85 -1.82 -16.59
C LYS A 242 8.90 -2.99 -16.46
N THR A 243 7.67 -2.88 -16.95
CA THR A 243 6.67 -3.94 -16.95
C THR A 243 7.20 -5.21 -17.62
N GLU A 244 7.81 -5.10 -18.79
CA GLU A 244 8.36 -6.25 -19.51
C GLU A 244 9.50 -6.93 -18.73
N ILE A 245 10.32 -6.17 -18.02
CA ILE A 245 11.39 -6.72 -17.16
C ILE A 245 10.80 -7.62 -16.08
N LEU A 246 9.70 -7.20 -15.44
CA LEU A 246 9.02 -8.02 -14.42
C LEU A 246 8.32 -9.22 -15.04
N VAL A 247 7.68 -9.04 -16.19
CA VAL A 247 7.01 -10.14 -16.92
C VAL A 247 8.02 -11.22 -17.32
N ASP A 248 9.16 -10.83 -17.90
CA ASP A 248 10.22 -11.76 -18.30
C ASP A 248 10.85 -12.45 -17.09
N TYR A 249 11.08 -11.69 -16.01
CA TYR A 249 11.57 -12.26 -14.75
C TYR A 249 10.58 -13.28 -14.18
N ALA A 250 9.28 -12.93 -14.12
CA ALA A 250 8.24 -13.84 -13.60
C ALA A 250 8.17 -15.13 -14.42
N ARG A 251 8.15 -15.03 -15.76
CA ARG A 251 8.13 -16.19 -16.66
C ARG A 251 9.36 -17.07 -16.49
N LYS A 252 10.56 -16.48 -16.49
CA LYS A 252 11.83 -17.22 -16.30
C LYS A 252 11.85 -17.98 -14.98
N ASN A 253 11.22 -17.44 -13.96
CA ASN A 253 11.21 -17.99 -12.61
C ASN A 253 9.93 -18.78 -12.27
N LYS A 254 9.04 -19.00 -13.24
CA LYS A 254 7.75 -19.71 -13.08
C LYS A 254 6.86 -19.09 -12.01
N LEU A 255 6.87 -17.76 -11.92
CA LEU A 255 5.98 -16.99 -11.06
C LEU A 255 4.75 -16.56 -11.83
N TYR A 256 3.63 -16.52 -11.15
CA TYR A 256 2.41 -15.92 -11.68
C TYR A 256 2.54 -14.41 -11.81
N ILE A 257 1.71 -13.84 -12.69
CA ILE A 257 1.69 -12.42 -12.99
C ILE A 257 0.35 -11.85 -12.53
N SER A 258 0.41 -10.74 -11.82
CA SER A 258 -0.75 -9.91 -11.51
C SER A 258 -0.52 -8.46 -11.93
N GLY A 259 -1.51 -7.63 -11.69
CA GLY A 259 -1.40 -6.20 -11.87
C GLY A 259 -2.70 -5.47 -11.54
N GLY A 260 -2.58 -4.20 -11.25
CA GLY A 260 -3.69 -3.35 -10.91
C GLY A 260 -3.33 -1.88 -10.94
N SER A 261 -4.35 -1.04 -10.79
CA SER A 261 -4.20 0.40 -10.84
C SER A 261 -3.61 0.99 -9.56
N ASP A 262 -3.78 0.31 -8.44
CA ASP A 262 -3.51 0.84 -7.11
C ASP A 262 -4.33 2.11 -6.84
N TYR A 263 -5.61 2.05 -7.23
CA TYR A 263 -6.57 3.14 -7.12
C TYR A 263 -6.91 3.46 -5.66
N HIS A 264 -6.90 4.75 -5.30
CA HIS A 264 -7.21 5.24 -3.95
C HIS A 264 -8.29 6.37 -3.96
N GLY A 265 -8.96 6.57 -5.09
CA GLY A 265 -9.90 7.68 -5.24
C GLY A 265 -9.21 9.04 -5.24
N SER A 266 -9.72 9.99 -4.48
CA SER A 266 -9.19 11.36 -4.44
C SER A 266 -7.79 11.49 -3.84
N LYS A 267 -7.25 10.46 -3.17
CA LYS A 267 -5.86 10.46 -2.67
C LYS A 267 -4.83 10.27 -3.79
N LYS A 268 -5.22 9.59 -4.88
CA LYS A 268 -4.43 9.43 -6.10
C LYS A 268 -5.28 9.84 -7.31
N PRO A 269 -5.55 11.16 -7.51
CA PRO A 269 -6.53 11.66 -8.46
C PRO A 269 -6.15 11.43 -9.92
N ASP A 270 -4.90 11.10 -10.19
CA ASP A 270 -4.33 10.77 -11.49
C ASP A 270 -4.38 9.26 -11.82
N ILE A 271 -4.90 8.45 -10.89
CA ILE A 271 -5.06 7.01 -11.07
C ILE A 271 -6.51 6.66 -11.32
N GLU A 272 -6.78 5.95 -12.41
CA GLU A 272 -8.12 5.44 -12.72
C GLU A 272 -8.16 3.91 -12.68
N ILE A 273 -9.27 3.37 -12.19
CA ILE A 273 -9.54 1.92 -12.18
C ILE A 273 -9.37 1.34 -13.58
N GLY A 274 -8.64 0.25 -13.70
CA GLY A 274 -8.42 -0.53 -14.91
C GLY A 274 -7.37 0.01 -15.87
N ILE A 275 -7.04 1.30 -15.81
CA ILE A 275 -6.10 1.92 -16.75
C ILE A 275 -4.94 2.68 -16.07
N GLY A 276 -4.90 2.73 -14.72
CA GLY A 276 -3.86 3.45 -14.00
C GLY A 276 -3.79 4.92 -14.44
N ARG A 277 -2.64 5.36 -14.93
CA ARG A 277 -2.44 6.68 -15.56
C ARG A 277 -2.75 6.70 -17.07
N GLY A 278 -3.64 5.84 -17.53
CA GLY A 278 -4.11 5.80 -18.92
C GLY A 278 -3.40 4.80 -19.84
N ILE A 279 -2.41 4.06 -19.34
CA ILE A 279 -1.62 3.12 -20.13
C ILE A 279 -1.71 1.66 -19.67
N LEU A 280 -2.28 1.42 -18.50
CA LEU A 280 -2.41 0.08 -17.96
C LEU A 280 -3.43 -0.72 -18.79
N ASN A 281 -3.06 -1.90 -19.24
CA ASN A 281 -3.92 -2.82 -19.97
C ASN A 281 -3.57 -4.27 -19.63
N ILE A 282 -4.25 -4.82 -18.64
CA ILE A 282 -3.91 -6.12 -18.09
C ILE A 282 -4.82 -7.20 -18.71
N SER A 283 -4.19 -8.16 -19.39
CA SER A 283 -4.93 -9.30 -19.97
C SER A 283 -5.42 -10.25 -18.88
N LYS A 284 -6.68 -10.66 -18.96
CA LYS A 284 -7.25 -11.67 -18.04
C LYS A 284 -6.50 -13.01 -18.05
N LYS A 285 -5.80 -13.34 -19.14
CA LYS A 285 -5.00 -14.58 -19.23
C LYS A 285 -4.03 -14.73 -18.07
N TYR A 286 -3.41 -13.64 -17.64
CA TYR A 286 -2.49 -13.68 -16.49
C TYR A 286 -3.19 -14.09 -15.18
N ILE A 287 -4.47 -13.66 -15.05
CA ILE A 287 -5.26 -13.97 -13.85
C ILE A 287 -5.80 -15.39 -13.92
N GLU A 288 -6.26 -15.83 -15.08
CA GLU A 288 -6.80 -17.18 -15.32
C GLU A 288 -5.74 -18.28 -15.08
N GLU A 289 -4.45 -17.98 -15.28
CA GLU A 289 -3.35 -18.95 -15.05
C GLU A 289 -3.24 -19.43 -13.59
N TRP A 290 -3.67 -18.63 -12.64
CA TRP A 290 -3.56 -18.95 -11.22
C TRP A 290 -4.88 -19.05 -10.45
N LEU A 291 -6.00 -18.77 -11.12
CA LEU A 291 -7.35 -19.00 -10.60
C LEU A 291 -7.79 -20.43 -10.91
N THR A 292 -7.38 -21.38 -10.13
CA THR A 292 -7.79 -22.80 -10.29
C THR A 292 -8.62 -23.27 -9.10
#